data_709cda2f477b523976a816fd7ef3f04a
#
_entry.id   709cda2f477b523976a816fd7ef3f04a
#
_cell.length_a   1.000
_cell.length_b   1.000
_cell.length_c   1.000
_cell.angle_alpha   90.00
_cell.angle_beta   90.00
_cell.angle_gamma   90.00
#
_symmetry.space_group_name_H-M   'P 1'
#
loop_
_entity.id
_entity.type
_entity.pdbx_description
1 polymer ?
#
loop_
_entity_poly.entity_id
_entity_poly.type
_entity_poly.pdbx_seq_one_letter_code
_entity_poly.pdbx_strand_id
1 'polypeptide(L)'
;MGITISNHKKSIDMGYGGFLNLRATISTLVPCQEFVDIYRELNDGYYTEWKKRGFKTREEYFEDYDNRVEEICVRNKLDEEVVNFLYRSDCVTKSLSPKACRHLWWLIKDYDDNVLYGYCGRPDCAKFKDFKEIVRTCAKDRRVMRFS
;
A
#
# COMPACT_ATOMS: atom_id res chain seq x y z
N MET A 1 -0.32 -3.78 -18.87
CA MET A 1 -0.35 -2.55 -18.06
C MET A 1 -0.01 -2.83 -16.63
N GLY A 2 0.61 -1.89 -15.97
CA GLY A 2 1.06 -2.09 -14.61
C GLY A 2 1.39 -0.77 -13.93
N ILE A 3 2.11 -0.87 -12.83
CA ILE A 3 2.55 0.26 -12.03
C ILE A 3 4.08 0.31 -12.07
N THR A 4 4.61 1.49 -12.30
CA THR A 4 6.05 1.77 -12.16
C THR A 4 6.28 2.48 -10.83
N ILE A 5 7.16 1.94 -9.99
CA ILE A 5 7.60 2.57 -8.75
C ILE A 5 9.04 3.01 -8.95
N SER A 6 9.32 4.26 -8.65
CA SER A 6 10.65 4.83 -8.94
C SER A 6 11.10 5.84 -7.91
N ASN A 7 12.40 6.02 -7.85
CA ASN A 7 13.06 7.12 -7.19
C ASN A 7 14.09 7.75 -8.15
N HIS A 8 14.94 8.64 -7.64
CA HIS A 8 15.97 9.31 -8.42
C HIS A 8 17.11 8.39 -8.91
N LYS A 9 17.15 7.13 -8.49
CA LYS A 9 18.22 6.17 -8.82
C LYS A 9 17.74 4.88 -9.45
N LYS A 10 16.51 4.45 -9.18
CA LYS A 10 16.02 3.12 -9.56
C LYS A 10 14.54 3.16 -9.91
N SER A 11 14.16 2.26 -10.80
CA SER A 11 12.78 2.08 -11.21
C SER A 11 12.46 0.59 -11.29
N ILE A 12 11.27 0.20 -10.85
CA ILE A 12 10.77 -1.16 -10.99
C ILE A 12 9.36 -1.12 -11.56
N ASP A 13 9.04 -2.12 -12.37
CA ASP A 13 7.71 -2.29 -12.93
C ASP A 13 7.07 -3.55 -12.37
N MET A 14 5.75 -3.50 -12.14
CA MET A 14 4.98 -4.66 -11.73
C MET A 14 3.56 -4.58 -12.28
N GLY A 15 2.93 -5.74 -12.46
CA GLY A 15 1.52 -5.79 -12.86
C GLY A 15 0.61 -5.27 -11.75
N TYR A 16 -0.64 -4.95 -12.10
CA TYR A 16 -1.62 -4.53 -11.10
C TYR A 16 -1.83 -5.58 -10.01
N GLY A 17 -1.86 -6.86 -10.38
CA GLY A 17 -1.94 -7.95 -9.39
C GLY A 17 -0.76 -7.98 -8.44
N GLY A 18 0.44 -7.78 -8.95
CA GLY A 18 1.65 -7.68 -8.13
C GLY A 18 1.60 -6.48 -7.20
N PHE A 19 1.13 -5.33 -7.70
CA PHE A 19 0.97 -4.13 -6.89
C PHE A 19 -0.06 -4.31 -5.77
N LEU A 20 -1.19 -4.96 -6.06
CA LEU A 20 -2.18 -5.30 -5.04
C LEU A 20 -1.57 -6.20 -3.97
N ASN A 21 -0.83 -7.23 -4.37
CA ASN A 21 -0.17 -8.15 -3.44
C ASN A 21 0.88 -7.44 -2.59
N LEU A 22 1.66 -6.54 -3.17
CA LEU A 22 2.63 -5.73 -2.45
C LEU A 22 1.95 -4.92 -1.34
N ARG A 23 0.88 -4.22 -1.67
CA ARG A 23 0.13 -3.42 -0.71
C ARG A 23 -0.52 -4.28 0.37
N ALA A 24 -1.10 -5.41 -0.01
CA ALA A 24 -1.71 -6.33 0.95
C ALA A 24 -0.67 -6.88 1.94
N THR A 25 0.51 -7.22 1.45
CA THR A 25 1.61 -7.66 2.31
C THR A 25 2.02 -6.57 3.30
N ILE A 26 2.25 -5.36 2.81
CA ILE A 26 2.65 -4.24 3.68
C ILE A 26 1.57 -3.95 4.74
N SER A 27 0.30 -4.04 4.38
CA SER A 27 -0.79 -3.79 5.32
C SER A 27 -0.76 -4.74 6.51
N THR A 28 -0.30 -5.98 6.32
CA THR A 28 -0.16 -6.96 7.42
C THR A 28 0.99 -6.62 8.37
N LEU A 29 1.93 -5.78 7.94
CA LEU A 29 3.08 -5.37 8.74
C LEU A 29 2.80 -4.13 9.58
N VAL A 30 1.70 -3.45 9.36
CA VAL A 30 1.30 -2.29 10.16
C VAL A 30 0.99 -2.76 11.59
N PRO A 31 1.64 -2.20 12.63
CA PRO A 31 1.43 -2.63 14.01
C PRO A 31 0.14 -2.07 14.60
N CYS A 32 -0.98 -2.32 13.95
CA CYS A 32 -2.31 -1.86 14.33
C CYS A 32 -3.33 -2.89 13.85
N GLN A 33 -3.84 -3.70 14.75
CA GLN A 33 -4.78 -4.77 14.38
C GLN A 33 -6.06 -4.23 13.76
N GLU A 34 -6.55 -3.10 14.24
CA GLU A 34 -7.73 -2.46 13.66
C GLU A 34 -7.53 -2.12 12.18
N PHE A 35 -6.34 -1.61 11.81
CA PHE A 35 -6.01 -1.31 10.43
C PHE A 35 -5.91 -2.58 9.58
N VAL A 36 -5.27 -3.61 10.09
CA VAL A 36 -5.16 -4.90 9.40
C VAL A 36 -6.55 -5.47 9.12
N ASP A 37 -7.44 -5.42 10.11
CA ASP A 37 -8.80 -5.96 9.99
C ASP A 37 -9.64 -5.18 8.97
N ILE A 38 -9.58 -3.86 8.99
CA ILE A 38 -10.35 -3.05 8.03
C ILE A 38 -9.80 -3.17 6.62
N TYR A 39 -8.49 -3.35 6.47
CA TYR A 39 -7.88 -3.62 5.16
C TYR A 39 -8.36 -4.95 4.59
N ARG A 40 -8.43 -5.99 5.41
CA ARG A 40 -8.97 -7.29 5.03
C ARG A 40 -10.45 -7.22 4.64
N GLU A 41 -11.23 -6.42 5.32
CA GLU A 41 -12.64 -6.24 4.98
C GLU A 41 -12.80 -5.81 3.52
N LEU A 42 -11.96 -4.87 3.06
CA LEU A 42 -12.00 -4.41 1.68
C LEU A 42 -11.56 -5.51 0.70
N ASN A 43 -10.46 -6.20 1.00
CA ASN A 43 -9.89 -7.20 0.09
C ASN A 43 -10.70 -8.50 0.01
N ASP A 44 -11.20 -8.98 1.15
CA ASP A 44 -11.78 -10.31 1.25
C ASP A 44 -13.28 -10.33 1.03
N GLY A 45 -13.97 -9.24 1.28
CA GLY A 45 -15.42 -9.23 1.31
C GLY A 45 -16.12 -8.06 0.65
N TYR A 46 -15.39 -7.19 -0.02
CA TYR A 46 -15.92 -5.90 -0.39
C TYR A 46 -17.19 -5.94 -1.27
N TYR A 47 -17.35 -6.93 -2.14
CA TYR A 47 -18.55 -7.04 -3.00
C TYR A 47 -19.79 -7.49 -2.24
N THR A 48 -19.64 -8.10 -1.07
CA THR A 48 -20.75 -8.61 -0.28
C THR A 48 -21.00 -7.81 0.97
N GLU A 49 -19.98 -7.15 1.52
CA GLU A 49 -20.08 -6.48 2.81
C GLU A 49 -21.09 -5.33 2.83
N TRP A 50 -21.15 -4.53 1.76
CA TRP A 50 -22.08 -3.42 1.76
C TRP A 50 -23.54 -3.87 1.83
N LYS A 51 -23.89 -4.99 1.18
CA LYS A 51 -25.24 -5.56 1.24
C LYS A 51 -25.53 -6.15 2.62
N LYS A 52 -24.58 -6.90 3.18
CA LYS A 52 -24.70 -7.53 4.50
C LYS A 52 -24.89 -6.50 5.61
N ARG A 53 -24.26 -5.34 5.46
CA ARG A 53 -24.32 -4.26 6.44
C ARG A 53 -25.53 -3.35 6.28
N GLY A 54 -26.38 -3.60 5.29
CA GLY A 54 -27.61 -2.86 5.08
C GLY A 54 -27.46 -1.53 4.35
N PHE A 55 -26.31 -1.29 3.70
CA PHE A 55 -26.14 -0.11 2.85
C PHE A 55 -26.97 -0.26 1.58
N LYS A 56 -27.54 0.84 1.13
CA LYS A 56 -28.38 0.85 -0.09
C LYS A 56 -27.54 0.88 -1.36
N THR A 57 -26.35 1.51 -1.30
CA THR A 57 -25.44 1.64 -2.45
C THR A 57 -24.00 1.36 -2.03
N ARG A 58 -23.17 1.05 -3.03
CA ARG A 58 -21.72 0.87 -2.82
C ARG A 58 -21.08 2.18 -2.36
N GLU A 59 -21.56 3.29 -2.89
CA GLU A 59 -21.04 4.62 -2.56
C GLU A 59 -21.22 4.93 -1.08
N GLU A 60 -22.38 4.60 -0.51
CA GLU A 60 -22.63 4.74 0.92
C GLU A 60 -21.67 3.88 1.76
N TYR A 61 -21.45 2.64 1.32
CA TYR A 61 -20.50 1.75 1.99
C TYR A 61 -19.08 2.31 1.96
N PHE A 62 -18.61 2.79 0.81
CA PHE A 62 -17.27 3.33 0.70
C PHE A 62 -17.06 4.62 1.49
N GLU A 63 -18.07 5.45 1.57
CA GLU A 63 -18.03 6.64 2.42
C GLU A 63 -17.87 6.26 3.91
N ASP A 64 -18.68 5.32 4.37
CA ASP A 64 -18.55 4.78 5.73
C ASP A 64 -17.20 4.12 5.96
N TYR A 65 -16.73 3.33 4.99
CA TYR A 65 -15.43 2.68 5.05
C TYR A 65 -14.29 3.71 5.17
N ASP A 66 -14.30 4.73 4.35
CA ASP A 66 -13.30 5.79 4.38
C ASP A 66 -13.28 6.52 5.71
N ASN A 67 -14.44 6.79 6.28
CA ASN A 67 -14.56 7.44 7.60
C ASN A 67 -13.99 6.53 8.70
N ARG A 68 -14.25 5.24 8.65
CA ARG A 68 -13.69 4.27 9.62
C ARG A 68 -12.17 4.17 9.51
N VAL A 69 -11.63 4.15 8.31
CA VAL A 69 -10.16 4.15 8.09
C VAL A 69 -9.54 5.41 8.67
N GLU A 70 -10.14 6.57 8.40
CA GLU A 70 -9.65 7.85 8.92
C GLU A 70 -9.64 7.86 10.45
N GLU A 71 -10.71 7.40 11.09
CA GLU A 71 -10.81 7.32 12.56
C GLU A 71 -9.71 6.41 13.14
N ILE A 72 -9.48 5.25 12.52
CA ILE A 72 -8.43 4.32 12.95
C ILE A 72 -7.05 4.97 12.81
N CYS A 73 -6.79 5.65 11.72
CA CYS A 73 -5.51 6.31 11.47
C CYS A 73 -5.24 7.43 12.48
N VAL A 74 -6.22 8.27 12.75
CA VAL A 74 -6.10 9.37 13.72
C VAL A 74 -5.89 8.82 15.12
N ARG A 75 -6.70 7.84 15.53
CA ARG A 75 -6.62 7.25 16.88
C ARG A 75 -5.28 6.55 17.13
N ASN A 76 -4.71 5.90 16.12
CA ASN A 76 -3.47 5.14 16.24
C ASN A 76 -2.24 5.90 15.72
N LYS A 77 -2.41 7.15 15.31
CA LYS A 77 -1.33 8.02 14.81
C LYS A 77 -0.56 7.40 13.63
N LEU A 78 -1.28 6.77 12.71
CA LEU A 78 -0.70 6.20 11.50
C LEU A 78 -0.37 7.29 10.49
N ASP A 79 0.65 7.06 9.67
CA ASP A 79 1.01 8.01 8.62
C ASP A 79 -0.02 7.97 7.50
N GLU A 80 -0.68 9.10 7.25
CA GLU A 80 -1.74 9.22 6.26
C GLU A 80 -1.26 8.92 4.83
N GLU A 81 -0.05 9.36 4.47
CA GLU A 81 0.50 9.09 3.15
C GLU A 81 0.76 7.60 2.93
N VAL A 82 1.30 6.91 3.94
CA VAL A 82 1.51 5.47 3.89
C VAL A 82 0.17 4.74 3.76
N VAL A 83 -0.82 5.12 4.55
CA VAL A 83 -2.15 4.52 4.49
C VAL A 83 -2.79 4.74 3.12
N ASN A 84 -2.72 5.94 2.57
CA ASN A 84 -3.23 6.24 1.24
C ASN A 84 -2.52 5.42 0.15
N PHE A 85 -1.22 5.24 0.26
CA PHE A 85 -0.47 4.36 -0.64
C PHE A 85 -1.01 2.93 -0.59
N LEU A 86 -1.36 2.43 0.59
CA LEU A 86 -1.81 1.05 0.75
C LEU A 86 -3.20 0.79 0.18
N TYR A 87 -4.11 1.76 0.21
CA TYR A 87 -5.47 1.48 -0.26
C TYR A 87 -6.07 2.50 -1.23
N ARG A 88 -5.45 3.69 -1.41
CA ARG A 88 -5.95 4.74 -2.32
C ARG A 88 -4.93 5.20 -3.37
N SER A 89 -3.93 4.40 -3.63
CA SER A 89 -2.78 4.81 -4.46
C SER A 89 -3.13 5.25 -5.89
N ASP A 90 -4.25 4.80 -6.41
CA ASP A 90 -4.71 5.11 -7.76
C ASP A 90 -5.52 6.40 -7.85
N CYS A 91 -5.96 6.98 -6.73
CA CYS A 91 -6.95 8.05 -6.74
C CYS A 91 -6.44 9.41 -6.25
N VAL A 92 -5.42 9.48 -5.39
CA VAL A 92 -5.14 10.71 -4.65
C VAL A 92 -3.76 11.29 -4.93
N THR A 93 -2.70 10.55 -4.66
CA THR A 93 -1.33 11.01 -4.89
C THR A 93 -0.53 9.91 -5.56
N LYS A 94 0.37 10.32 -6.44
CA LYS A 94 1.26 9.38 -7.14
C LYS A 94 2.68 9.46 -6.60
N SER A 95 2.80 9.90 -5.35
CA SER A 95 4.11 10.04 -4.70
C SER A 95 4.01 9.87 -3.18
N LEU A 96 5.12 9.47 -2.58
CA LEU A 96 5.33 9.44 -1.14
C LEU A 96 6.46 10.40 -0.76
N SER A 97 6.24 11.20 0.26
CA SER A 97 7.26 12.10 0.79
C SER A 97 8.42 11.34 1.43
N PRO A 98 9.59 11.95 1.59
CA PRO A 98 10.70 11.32 2.32
C PRO A 98 10.33 10.89 3.74
N LYS A 99 9.50 11.65 4.43
CA LYS A 99 9.00 11.30 5.76
C LYS A 99 8.16 10.03 5.72
N ALA A 100 7.22 9.94 4.77
CA ALA A 100 6.41 8.74 4.59
C ALA A 100 7.28 7.54 4.21
N CYS A 101 8.29 7.73 3.39
CA CYS A 101 9.25 6.67 3.05
C CYS A 101 10.01 6.17 4.28
N ARG A 102 10.37 7.04 5.22
CA ARG A 102 10.99 6.61 6.49
C ARG A 102 10.05 5.72 7.30
N HIS A 103 8.79 6.11 7.43
CA HIS A 103 7.78 5.31 8.14
C HIS A 103 7.55 3.98 7.44
N LEU A 104 7.44 3.99 6.13
CA LEU A 104 7.28 2.77 5.33
C LEU A 104 8.49 1.84 5.47
N TRP A 105 9.70 2.38 5.45
CA TRP A 105 10.93 1.62 5.64
C TRP A 105 10.90 0.84 6.97
N TRP A 106 10.49 1.48 8.05
CA TRP A 106 10.40 0.81 9.35
C TRP A 106 9.42 -0.35 9.37
N LEU A 107 8.36 -0.28 8.56
CA LEU A 107 7.41 -1.39 8.44
C LEU A 107 7.98 -2.58 7.67
N ILE A 108 8.78 -2.33 6.64
CA ILE A 108 9.15 -3.35 5.65
C ILE A 108 10.58 -3.87 5.77
N LYS A 109 11.44 -3.20 6.52
CA LYS A 109 12.90 -3.48 6.54
C LYS A 109 13.25 -4.95 6.84
N ASP A 110 12.47 -5.63 7.65
CA ASP A 110 12.74 -7.01 8.06
C ASP A 110 11.95 -8.06 7.27
N TYR A 111 11.16 -7.65 6.29
CA TYR A 111 10.37 -8.57 5.47
C TYR A 111 11.25 -9.28 4.44
N ASP A 112 10.80 -10.45 3.96
CA ASP A 112 11.54 -11.31 3.04
C ASP A 112 11.85 -10.62 1.70
N ASP A 113 13.13 -10.47 1.39
CA ASP A 113 13.64 -9.86 0.17
C ASP A 113 13.30 -10.62 -1.11
N ASN A 114 13.01 -11.91 -1.01
CA ASN A 114 12.87 -12.80 -2.16
C ASN A 114 11.45 -12.91 -2.72
N VAL A 115 10.48 -12.28 -2.08
CA VAL A 115 9.11 -12.28 -2.57
C VAL A 115 9.04 -11.48 -3.89
N LEU A 116 8.34 -12.06 -4.88
CA LEU A 116 8.23 -11.46 -6.22
C LEU A 116 6.90 -10.71 -6.38
N TYR A 117 6.96 -9.51 -6.94
CA TYR A 117 5.81 -8.66 -7.25
C TYR A 117 5.87 -8.18 -8.69
N GLY A 118 5.87 -9.07 -9.63
CA GLY A 118 5.86 -8.75 -11.04
C GLY A 118 4.94 -9.70 -11.79
N TYR A 119 5.17 -9.87 -13.06
CA TYR A 119 4.48 -10.89 -13.83
C TYR A 119 4.94 -12.26 -13.38
N CYS A 120 4.00 -13.06 -12.94
CA CYS A 120 4.29 -14.39 -12.42
C CYS A 120 5.15 -15.22 -13.39
N GLY A 121 6.22 -15.82 -12.87
CA GLY A 121 7.07 -16.74 -13.62
C GLY A 121 8.12 -16.10 -14.51
N ARG A 122 8.26 -14.78 -14.55
CA ARG A 122 9.29 -14.12 -15.34
C ARG A 122 10.56 -13.90 -14.51
N PRO A 123 11.75 -14.10 -15.11
CA PRO A 123 13.02 -13.84 -14.41
C PRO A 123 13.24 -12.38 -14.01
N ASP A 124 12.58 -11.45 -14.71
CA ASP A 124 12.65 -10.01 -14.49
C ASP A 124 11.57 -9.47 -13.55
N CYS A 125 10.83 -10.34 -12.87
CA CYS A 125 9.85 -9.93 -11.89
C CYS A 125 10.49 -9.10 -10.78
N ALA A 126 9.86 -7.98 -10.43
CA ALA A 126 10.31 -7.15 -9.32
C ALA A 126 10.25 -7.93 -8.02
N LYS A 127 11.33 -7.83 -7.24
CA LYS A 127 11.42 -8.45 -5.92
C LYS A 127 11.13 -7.44 -4.83
N PHE A 128 10.68 -7.92 -3.68
CA PHE A 128 10.49 -7.05 -2.52
C PHE A 128 11.78 -6.32 -2.13
N LYS A 129 12.92 -6.98 -2.32
CA LYS A 129 14.23 -6.36 -2.16
C LYS A 129 14.39 -5.07 -2.96
N ASP A 130 13.95 -5.07 -4.22
CA ASP A 130 14.03 -3.90 -5.11
C ASP A 130 13.15 -2.76 -4.61
N PHE A 131 11.95 -3.09 -4.15
CA PHE A 131 11.05 -2.12 -3.54
C PHE A 131 11.64 -1.52 -2.26
N LYS A 132 12.18 -2.37 -1.38
CA LYS A 132 12.86 -1.90 -0.16
C LYS A 132 13.99 -0.93 -0.48
N GLU A 133 14.78 -1.22 -1.50
CA GLU A 133 15.91 -0.36 -1.91
C GLU A 133 15.41 1.02 -2.34
N ILE A 134 14.33 1.07 -3.11
CA ILE A 134 13.71 2.34 -3.54
C ILE A 134 13.25 3.14 -2.30
N VAL A 135 12.53 2.51 -1.40
CA VAL A 135 12.01 3.16 -0.19
C VAL A 135 13.14 3.66 0.70
N ARG A 136 14.12 2.80 0.96
CA ARG A 136 15.27 3.14 1.79
C ARG A 136 16.06 4.32 1.24
N THR A 137 16.31 4.32 -0.07
CA THR A 137 17.06 5.38 -0.74
C THR A 137 16.29 6.70 -0.68
N CYS A 138 14.98 6.68 -0.88
CA CYS A 138 14.15 7.89 -0.74
C CYS A 138 14.22 8.44 0.69
N ALA A 139 14.11 7.58 1.68
CA ALA A 139 14.20 7.98 3.09
C ALA A 139 15.55 8.59 3.42
N LYS A 140 16.64 7.94 2.98
CA LYS A 140 18.02 8.37 3.25
C LYS A 140 18.38 9.66 2.55
N ASP A 141 18.07 9.75 1.24
CA ASP A 141 18.46 10.88 0.40
C ASP A 141 17.45 12.03 0.45
N ARG A 142 16.38 11.90 1.23
CA ARG A 142 15.31 12.89 1.35
C ARG A 142 14.66 13.20 -0.01
N ARG A 143 14.34 12.16 -0.75
CA ARG A 143 13.71 12.25 -2.07
C ARG A 143 12.33 11.61 -2.06
N VAL A 144 11.53 12.01 -3.01
CA VAL A 144 10.17 11.50 -3.21
C VAL A 144 10.21 10.15 -3.92
N MET A 145 9.37 9.19 -3.49
CA MET A 145 9.08 7.99 -4.24
C MET A 145 7.85 8.25 -5.12
N ARG A 146 7.93 7.87 -6.39
CA ARG A 146 6.81 8.02 -7.32
C ARG A 146 6.26 6.67 -7.72
N PHE A 147 4.96 6.63 -7.98
CA PHE A 147 4.29 5.44 -8.48
C PHE A 147 3.17 5.83 -9.45
N SER A 148 3.11 5.13 -10.58
CA SER A 148 2.11 5.44 -11.60
C SER A 148 1.84 4.24 -12.52
#